data_a33495812a7c6faf6bd0984226359290
#
_entry.id   a33495812a7c6faf6bd0984226359290
#
_cell.length_a   1.000
_cell.length_b   1.000
_cell.length_c   1.000
_cell.angle_alpha   90.00
_cell.angle_beta   90.00
_cell.angle_gamma   90.00
#
_symmetry.space_group_name_H-M   'P 1'
#
loop_
_entity.id
_entity.type
_entity.pdbx_description
1 polymer ?
#
loop_
_entity_poly.entity_id
_entity_poly.type
_entity_poly.pdbx_seq_one_letter_code
_entity_poly.pdbx_strand_id
1 'polypeptide(L)'
;LNIKEAASRLGISARAIRFYEEKGLIQPAKQAGNGYRTYTENDIWRLQTIAALREIGMSLQDITHALAEIDQGNQQGLEEYLELQQAVMYAQWVELKRMMDTTQRMIDLNRQDGSLEVSHLHDLAGSARRLREARQNWHDRWNYDKQAAIHDQRVQVECSNDVSAKSGDHAAPSSIYVQAQSASAADVHTRQVQITPPAYASLSKVQTTADKPFNLYHNYDEALEQIVQWISPVSGEAGLDIGTGTGNLAGRMLNQGAVMTGIDQSREMLRTCRRKYPQMQVKLGNFLALPFADQSFDFVVSSFAFHHLGPDQQQLALEEMQRVLKSTDTVRICLTDLMFTDSAHRNTYSKHAATNRDIEQQRALRERHFPLLDELCRWLGHLGYETKHVRHNELLHTVLAVPM
;
A
#
# COMPACT_ATOMS: atom_id res chain seq x y z
N LEU A 1 -38.99 20.15 -19.66
CA LEU A 1 -39.81 19.28 -18.81
C LEU A 1 -40.16 19.99 -17.51
N ASN A 2 -41.32 19.70 -16.90
CA ASN A 2 -41.61 20.09 -15.54
C ASN A 2 -41.00 19.10 -14.54
N ILE A 3 -41.02 19.44 -13.22
CA ILE A 3 -40.40 18.63 -12.19
C ILE A 3 -40.97 17.21 -12.07
N LYS A 4 -42.28 17.02 -12.33
CA LYS A 4 -42.90 15.70 -12.26
C LYS A 4 -42.45 14.81 -13.42
N GLU A 5 -42.37 15.38 -14.62
CA GLU A 5 -41.88 14.71 -15.83
C GLU A 5 -40.40 14.35 -15.68
N ALA A 6 -39.58 15.30 -15.17
CA ALA A 6 -38.17 15.05 -14.90
C ALA A 6 -37.98 13.92 -13.85
N ALA A 7 -38.74 13.97 -12.76
CA ALA A 7 -38.72 12.95 -11.72
C ALA A 7 -39.12 11.55 -12.25
N SER A 8 -40.17 11.48 -13.03
CA SER A 8 -40.66 10.24 -13.66
C SER A 8 -39.62 9.65 -14.63
N ARG A 9 -39.03 10.51 -15.47
CA ARG A 9 -38.01 10.10 -16.46
C ARG A 9 -36.74 9.55 -15.81
N LEU A 10 -36.39 10.12 -14.67
CA LEU A 10 -35.13 9.78 -13.95
C LEU A 10 -35.30 8.71 -12.89
N GLY A 11 -36.53 8.30 -12.55
CA GLY A 11 -36.79 7.37 -11.48
C GLY A 11 -36.45 7.92 -10.06
N ILE A 12 -36.33 9.25 -9.90
CA ILE A 12 -36.03 9.90 -8.61
C ILE A 12 -37.21 10.74 -8.13
N SER A 13 -37.26 11.05 -6.83
CA SER A 13 -38.35 11.86 -6.30
C SER A 13 -38.20 13.34 -6.66
N ALA A 14 -39.34 14.04 -6.88
CA ALA A 14 -39.34 15.49 -7.04
C ALA A 14 -38.71 16.22 -5.83
N ARG A 15 -38.74 15.60 -4.64
CA ARG A 15 -38.08 16.12 -3.44
C ARG A 15 -36.55 16.06 -3.59
N ALA A 16 -36.01 14.98 -4.13
CA ALA A 16 -34.58 14.85 -4.43
C ALA A 16 -34.11 15.92 -5.43
N ILE A 17 -34.87 16.15 -6.49
CA ILE A 17 -34.56 17.22 -7.48
C ILE A 17 -34.51 18.59 -6.82
N ARG A 18 -35.50 18.93 -5.96
CA ARG A 18 -35.50 20.20 -5.23
C ARG A 18 -34.31 20.31 -4.27
N PHE A 19 -33.95 19.22 -3.63
CA PHE A 19 -32.80 19.18 -2.74
C PHE A 19 -31.48 19.42 -3.50
N TYR A 20 -31.31 18.85 -4.68
CA TYR A 20 -30.14 19.11 -5.52
C TYR A 20 -30.10 20.56 -6.04
N GLU A 21 -31.25 21.14 -6.34
CA GLU A 21 -31.36 22.57 -6.66
C GLU A 21 -30.97 23.46 -5.46
N GLU A 22 -31.48 23.14 -4.27
CA GLU A 22 -31.16 23.86 -3.03
C GLU A 22 -29.65 23.80 -2.70
N LYS A 23 -29.01 22.68 -3.01
CA LYS A 23 -27.56 22.49 -2.85
C LYS A 23 -26.74 23.08 -4.02
N GLY A 24 -27.38 23.70 -5.00
CA GLY A 24 -26.70 24.36 -6.12
C GLY A 24 -26.13 23.41 -7.17
N LEU A 25 -26.47 22.12 -7.11
CA LEU A 25 -25.99 21.11 -8.06
C LEU A 25 -26.63 21.26 -9.45
N ILE A 26 -27.84 21.83 -9.50
CA ILE A 26 -28.57 22.18 -10.73
C ILE A 26 -29.20 23.57 -10.60
N GLN A 27 -29.41 24.27 -11.70
CA GLN A 27 -30.02 25.59 -11.76
C GLN A 27 -31.04 25.67 -12.90
N PRO A 28 -32.23 25.03 -12.73
CA PRO A 28 -33.24 25.04 -13.78
C PRO A 28 -33.80 26.43 -14.07
N ALA A 29 -34.05 26.74 -15.32
CA ALA A 29 -34.65 27.99 -15.72
C ALA A 29 -36.08 28.15 -15.16
N LYS A 30 -36.45 29.36 -14.77
CA LYS A 30 -37.81 29.70 -14.38
C LYS A 30 -38.53 30.35 -15.57
N GLN A 31 -39.75 29.91 -15.88
CA GLN A 31 -40.57 30.51 -16.92
C GLN A 31 -40.92 31.95 -16.58
N ALA A 32 -40.68 32.86 -17.52
CA ALA A 32 -41.13 34.25 -17.40
C ALA A 32 -42.66 34.32 -17.39
N GLY A 33 -43.27 34.73 -16.31
CA GLY A 33 -44.68 34.91 -16.17
C GLY A 33 -45.38 34.03 -15.13
N ASN A 34 -45.00 32.83 -14.88
CA ASN A 34 -45.61 31.95 -13.88
C ASN A 34 -44.64 31.39 -12.84
N GLY A 35 -43.34 31.64 -12.98
CA GLY A 35 -42.30 31.20 -12.05
C GLY A 35 -42.04 29.68 -11.97
N TYR A 36 -42.71 28.88 -12.84
CA TYR A 36 -42.52 27.44 -12.83
C TYR A 36 -41.14 27.07 -13.41
N ARG A 37 -40.50 26.04 -12.79
CA ARG A 37 -39.22 25.51 -13.23
C ARG A 37 -39.37 24.69 -14.51
N THR A 38 -38.46 24.92 -15.46
CA THR A 38 -38.34 24.14 -16.68
C THR A 38 -36.97 23.49 -16.71
N TYR A 39 -36.98 22.18 -16.88
CA TYR A 39 -35.78 21.35 -16.95
C TYR A 39 -35.43 21.07 -18.41
N THR A 40 -34.25 21.50 -18.84
CA THR A 40 -33.67 21.25 -20.16
C THR A 40 -33.12 19.84 -20.26
N GLU A 41 -32.72 19.37 -21.43
CA GLU A 41 -32.03 18.08 -21.59
C GLU A 41 -30.69 18.09 -20.86
N ASN A 42 -30.00 19.22 -20.77
CA ASN A 42 -28.77 19.35 -19.99
C ASN A 42 -29.03 19.20 -18.50
N ASP A 43 -30.12 19.76 -17.96
CA ASP A 43 -30.51 19.55 -16.58
C ASP A 43 -30.85 18.08 -16.30
N ILE A 44 -31.50 17.40 -17.24
CA ILE A 44 -31.80 15.98 -17.14
C ILE A 44 -30.51 15.16 -17.11
N TRP A 45 -29.58 15.40 -18.03
CA TRP A 45 -28.28 14.74 -18.06
C TRP A 45 -27.51 14.96 -16.74
N ARG A 46 -27.50 16.20 -16.23
CA ARG A 46 -26.84 16.55 -14.98
C ARG A 46 -27.47 15.83 -13.78
N LEU A 47 -28.80 15.75 -13.74
CA LEU A 47 -29.51 14.99 -12.70
C LEU A 47 -29.26 13.48 -12.78
N GLN A 48 -29.16 12.91 -13.99
CA GLN A 48 -28.74 11.50 -14.17
C GLN A 48 -27.35 11.25 -13.63
N THR A 49 -26.41 12.14 -13.93
CA THR A 49 -25.03 12.06 -13.40
C THR A 49 -25.02 12.13 -11.88
N ILE A 50 -25.75 13.09 -11.26
CA ILE A 50 -25.87 13.20 -9.81
C ILE A 50 -26.45 11.92 -9.21
N ALA A 51 -27.52 11.37 -9.78
CA ALA A 51 -28.16 10.14 -9.31
C ALA A 51 -27.18 8.95 -9.35
N ALA A 52 -26.50 8.76 -10.49
CA ALA A 52 -25.49 7.69 -10.65
C ALA A 52 -24.35 7.81 -9.65
N LEU A 53 -23.79 9.01 -9.45
CA LEU A 53 -22.73 9.25 -8.48
C LEU A 53 -23.20 9.04 -7.03
N ARG A 54 -24.47 9.35 -6.73
CA ARG A 54 -25.08 9.03 -5.43
C ARG A 54 -25.26 7.55 -5.18
N GLU A 55 -25.67 6.80 -6.21
CA GLU A 55 -25.83 5.33 -6.12
C GLU A 55 -24.51 4.62 -5.79
N ILE A 56 -23.38 5.11 -6.31
CA ILE A 56 -22.06 4.60 -5.94
C ILE A 56 -21.52 5.18 -4.60
N GLY A 57 -22.37 5.90 -3.84
CA GLY A 57 -22.07 6.35 -2.47
C GLY A 57 -21.28 7.66 -2.36
N MET A 58 -21.08 8.43 -3.44
CA MET A 58 -20.40 9.73 -3.35
C MET A 58 -21.15 10.73 -2.49
N SER A 59 -20.40 11.51 -1.70
CA SER A 59 -20.97 12.63 -0.95
C SER A 59 -21.42 13.76 -1.89
N LEU A 60 -22.36 14.62 -1.44
CA LEU A 60 -22.77 15.77 -2.25
C LEU A 60 -21.60 16.73 -2.53
N GLN A 61 -20.67 16.84 -1.61
CA GLN A 61 -19.49 17.68 -1.77
C GLN A 61 -18.60 17.14 -2.90
N ASP A 62 -18.31 15.84 -2.90
CA ASP A 62 -17.53 15.21 -3.95
C ASP A 62 -18.21 15.29 -5.32
N ILE A 63 -19.55 15.14 -5.35
CA ILE A 63 -20.34 15.31 -6.58
C ILE A 63 -20.25 16.75 -7.09
N THR A 64 -20.25 17.75 -6.22
CA THR A 64 -20.08 19.15 -6.62
C THR A 64 -18.73 19.34 -7.31
N HIS A 65 -17.66 18.80 -6.74
CA HIS A 65 -16.32 18.84 -7.36
C HIS A 65 -16.28 18.08 -8.69
N ALA A 66 -16.79 16.86 -8.73
CA ALA A 66 -16.83 16.06 -9.95
C ALA A 66 -17.61 16.76 -11.08
N LEU A 67 -18.74 17.40 -10.77
CA LEU A 67 -19.51 18.17 -11.75
C LEU A 67 -18.76 19.41 -12.23
N ALA A 68 -17.99 20.08 -11.35
CA ALA A 68 -17.16 21.22 -11.75
C ALA A 68 -16.06 20.79 -12.74
N GLU A 69 -15.42 19.63 -12.53
CA GLU A 69 -14.45 19.06 -13.47
C GLU A 69 -15.10 18.71 -14.83
N ILE A 70 -16.31 18.12 -14.80
CA ILE A 70 -17.09 17.83 -16.02
C ILE A 70 -17.42 19.12 -16.78
N ASP A 71 -17.88 20.16 -16.06
CA ASP A 71 -18.25 21.45 -16.66
C ASP A 71 -17.05 22.15 -17.32
N GLN A 72 -15.84 21.90 -16.82
CA GLN A 72 -14.58 22.37 -17.39
C GLN A 72 -14.05 21.47 -18.52
N GLY A 73 -14.72 20.35 -18.81
CA GLY A 73 -14.26 19.35 -19.77
C GLY A 73 -13.04 18.54 -19.29
N ASN A 74 -12.76 18.56 -18.00
CA ASN A 74 -11.65 17.83 -17.39
C ASN A 74 -12.04 16.38 -17.10
N GLN A 75 -11.95 15.52 -18.12
CA GLN A 75 -12.23 14.08 -17.96
C GLN A 75 -11.31 13.39 -16.95
N GLN A 76 -10.06 13.82 -16.86
CA GLN A 76 -9.10 13.27 -15.91
C GLN A 76 -9.52 13.56 -14.46
N GLY A 77 -10.02 14.75 -14.16
CA GLY A 77 -10.57 15.10 -12.84
C GLY A 77 -11.73 14.23 -12.42
N LEU A 78 -12.65 13.92 -13.34
CA LEU A 78 -13.76 12.99 -13.08
C LEU A 78 -13.23 11.57 -12.78
N GLU A 79 -12.30 11.07 -13.58
CA GLU A 79 -11.69 9.74 -13.37
C GLU A 79 -11.06 9.64 -11.97
N GLU A 80 -10.32 10.66 -11.55
CA GLU A 80 -9.71 10.71 -10.21
C GLU A 80 -10.74 10.67 -9.08
N TYR A 81 -11.91 11.34 -9.24
CA TYR A 81 -12.99 11.25 -8.25
C TYR A 81 -13.61 9.85 -8.20
N LEU A 82 -13.79 9.20 -9.35
CA LEU A 82 -14.29 7.82 -9.40
C LEU A 82 -13.29 6.82 -8.81
N GLU A 83 -12.00 7.00 -9.06
CA GLU A 83 -10.94 6.20 -8.43
C GLU A 83 -10.93 6.36 -6.90
N LEU A 84 -11.06 7.60 -6.40
CA LEU A 84 -11.17 7.86 -4.97
C LEU A 84 -12.39 7.18 -4.36
N GLN A 85 -13.55 7.29 -5.02
CA GLN A 85 -14.77 6.63 -4.55
C GLN A 85 -14.62 5.10 -4.54
N GLN A 86 -14.00 4.53 -5.57
CA GLN A 86 -13.69 3.10 -5.60
C GLN A 86 -12.78 2.68 -4.44
N ALA A 87 -11.74 3.46 -4.15
CA ALA A 87 -10.83 3.18 -3.02
C ALA A 87 -11.59 3.22 -1.66
N VAL A 88 -12.50 4.19 -1.48
CA VAL A 88 -13.35 4.28 -0.28
C VAL A 88 -14.27 3.06 -0.15
N MET A 89 -14.90 2.63 -1.26
CA MET A 89 -15.77 1.44 -1.26
C MET A 89 -14.98 0.17 -0.91
N TYR A 90 -13.77 0.00 -1.44
CA TYR A 90 -12.90 -1.13 -1.07
C TYR A 90 -12.48 -1.09 0.41
N ALA A 91 -12.18 0.09 0.94
CA ALA A 91 -11.87 0.22 2.36
C ALA A 91 -13.05 -0.21 3.25
N GLN A 92 -14.29 0.18 2.88
CA GLN A 92 -15.50 -0.25 3.57
C GLN A 92 -15.74 -1.76 3.43
N TRP A 93 -15.53 -2.33 2.24
CA TRP A 93 -15.67 -3.76 1.99
C TRP A 93 -14.67 -4.59 2.80
N VAL A 94 -13.41 -4.19 2.84
CA VAL A 94 -12.38 -4.87 3.65
C VAL A 94 -12.74 -4.83 5.14
N GLU A 95 -13.24 -3.69 5.63
CA GLU A 95 -13.70 -3.57 7.03
C GLU A 95 -14.88 -4.49 7.33
N LEU A 96 -15.89 -4.52 6.44
CA LEU A 96 -17.05 -5.39 6.59
C LEU A 96 -16.64 -6.87 6.57
N LYS A 97 -15.77 -7.28 5.64
CA LYS A 97 -15.22 -8.64 5.56
C LYS A 97 -14.56 -9.05 6.88
N ARG A 98 -13.72 -8.20 7.47
CA ARG A 98 -13.08 -8.48 8.75
C ARG A 98 -14.06 -8.60 9.91
N MET A 99 -15.13 -7.79 9.93
CA MET A 99 -16.19 -7.95 10.91
C MET A 99 -16.88 -9.31 10.76
N MET A 100 -17.13 -9.76 9.54
CA MET A 100 -17.70 -11.07 9.25
C MET A 100 -16.74 -12.19 9.70
N ASP A 101 -15.45 -12.12 9.38
CA ASP A 101 -14.45 -13.11 9.78
C ASP A 101 -14.29 -13.18 11.30
N THR A 102 -14.34 -12.03 11.99
CA THR A 102 -14.31 -11.96 13.46
C THR A 102 -15.54 -12.60 14.05
N THR A 103 -16.72 -12.33 13.49
CA THR A 103 -18.00 -12.93 13.92
C THR A 103 -17.98 -14.44 13.71
N GLN A 104 -17.45 -14.90 12.57
CA GLN A 104 -17.32 -16.34 12.29
C GLN A 104 -16.42 -17.03 13.32
N ARG A 105 -15.27 -16.44 13.64
CA ARG A 105 -14.38 -16.95 14.70
C ARG A 105 -15.07 -17.03 16.07
N MET A 106 -15.88 -16.04 16.43
CA MET A 106 -16.69 -16.09 17.66
C MET A 106 -17.69 -17.26 17.65
N ILE A 107 -18.35 -17.51 16.51
CA ILE A 107 -19.27 -18.63 16.33
C ILE A 107 -18.53 -19.97 16.48
N ASP A 108 -17.35 -20.09 15.87
CA ASP A 108 -16.59 -21.35 15.89
C ASP A 108 -16.05 -21.65 17.30
N LEU A 109 -15.55 -20.65 18.03
CA LEU A 109 -15.17 -20.79 19.44
C LEU A 109 -16.34 -21.23 20.31
N ASN A 110 -17.53 -20.62 20.14
CA ASN A 110 -18.73 -21.02 20.89
C ASN A 110 -19.16 -22.48 20.59
N ARG A 111 -18.94 -22.95 19.36
CA ARG A 111 -19.23 -24.33 18.97
C ARG A 111 -18.25 -25.34 19.56
N GLN A 112 -16.98 -24.97 19.68
CA GLN A 112 -15.91 -25.83 20.20
C GLN A 112 -15.96 -25.96 21.72
N ASP A 113 -16.14 -24.86 22.44
CA ASP A 113 -16.00 -24.79 23.89
C ASP A 113 -17.36 -24.87 24.63
N GLY A 114 -18.49 -24.84 23.90
CA GLY A 114 -19.85 -24.90 24.45
C GLY A 114 -20.26 -23.67 25.27
N SER A 115 -19.35 -22.75 25.53
CA SER A 115 -19.60 -21.46 26.16
C SER A 115 -18.53 -20.45 25.72
N LEU A 116 -18.95 -19.30 25.21
CA LEU A 116 -18.06 -18.17 24.96
C LEU A 116 -17.77 -17.48 26.30
N GLU A 117 -16.53 -17.54 26.76
CA GLU A 117 -16.11 -16.69 27.85
C GLU A 117 -16.15 -15.22 27.41
N VAL A 118 -16.68 -14.35 28.26
CA VAL A 118 -16.76 -12.90 27.99
C VAL A 118 -15.39 -12.29 27.72
N SER A 119 -14.33 -12.85 28.33
CA SER A 119 -12.93 -12.49 28.08
C SER A 119 -12.53 -12.65 26.60
N HIS A 120 -12.82 -13.78 25.96
CA HIS A 120 -12.50 -14.04 24.55
C HIS A 120 -13.25 -13.10 23.59
N LEU A 121 -14.53 -12.80 23.90
CA LEU A 121 -15.30 -11.80 23.15
C LEU A 121 -14.66 -10.42 23.24
N HIS A 122 -14.21 -10.03 24.43
CA HIS A 122 -13.61 -8.73 24.66
C HIS A 122 -12.27 -8.58 23.92
N ASP A 123 -11.46 -9.62 23.92
CA ASP A 123 -10.16 -9.64 23.23
C ASP A 123 -10.31 -9.56 21.71
N LEU A 124 -11.25 -10.33 21.14
CA LEU A 124 -11.55 -10.28 19.70
C LEU A 124 -12.12 -8.92 19.28
N ALA A 125 -13.07 -8.39 20.06
CA ALA A 125 -13.64 -7.06 19.80
C ALA A 125 -12.60 -5.95 19.95
N GLY A 126 -11.71 -6.06 20.96
CA GLY A 126 -10.60 -5.14 21.20
C GLY A 126 -9.59 -5.15 20.05
N SER A 127 -9.26 -6.32 19.54
CA SER A 127 -8.37 -6.46 18.38
C SER A 127 -8.99 -5.85 17.11
N ALA A 128 -10.26 -6.16 16.82
CA ALA A 128 -10.98 -5.58 15.69
C ALA A 128 -11.05 -4.04 15.76
N ARG A 129 -11.24 -3.50 16.97
CA ARG A 129 -11.24 -2.05 17.21
C ARG A 129 -9.87 -1.41 16.94
N ARG A 130 -8.77 -1.96 17.47
CA ARG A 130 -7.40 -1.46 17.21
C ARG A 130 -7.10 -1.40 15.72
N LEU A 131 -7.43 -2.46 15.00
CA LEU A 131 -7.20 -2.55 13.56
C LEU A 131 -8.03 -1.52 12.77
N ARG A 132 -9.26 -1.23 13.20
CA ARG A 132 -10.08 -0.16 12.62
C ARG A 132 -9.45 1.22 12.86
N GLU A 133 -9.02 1.49 14.10
CA GLU A 133 -8.35 2.74 14.47
C GLU A 133 -7.04 2.92 13.68
N ALA A 134 -6.25 1.86 13.50
CA ALA A 134 -5.03 1.88 12.71
C ALA A 134 -5.28 2.29 11.25
N ARG A 135 -6.39 1.83 10.62
CA ARG A 135 -6.78 2.24 9.27
C ARG A 135 -7.25 3.68 9.19
N GLN A 136 -8.07 4.11 10.15
CA GLN A 136 -8.64 5.47 10.16
C GLN A 136 -7.58 6.54 10.41
N ASN A 137 -6.50 6.20 11.11
CA ASN A 137 -5.41 7.11 11.44
C ASN A 137 -4.34 7.22 10.35
N TRP A 138 -4.60 6.66 9.15
CA TRP A 138 -3.70 6.79 8.03
C TRP A 138 -3.78 8.18 7.40
N HIS A 139 -2.65 8.90 7.35
CA HIS A 139 -2.53 10.22 6.74
C HIS A 139 -1.23 10.30 5.95
N ASP A 140 -1.25 10.95 4.78
CA ASP A 140 -0.01 11.34 4.08
C ASP A 140 0.71 12.43 4.89
N ARG A 141 1.62 12.02 5.74
CA ARG A 141 2.43 12.93 6.58
C ARG A 141 3.55 13.61 5.81
N TRP A 142 3.94 13.08 4.67
CA TRP A 142 5.14 13.51 3.92
C TRP A 142 4.83 14.37 2.72
N ASN A 143 3.56 14.55 2.37
CA ASN A 143 3.11 15.40 1.27
C ASN A 143 3.81 15.03 -0.06
N TYR A 144 3.69 13.75 -0.45
CA TYR A 144 4.32 13.20 -1.66
C TYR A 144 3.83 13.89 -2.94
N ASP A 145 2.64 14.46 -2.97
CA ASP A 145 2.17 15.24 -4.10
C ASP A 145 3.15 16.39 -4.46
N LYS A 146 3.71 17.07 -3.45
CA LYS A 146 4.70 18.13 -3.69
C LYS A 146 6.06 17.60 -4.11
N GLN A 147 6.39 16.36 -3.79
CA GLN A 147 7.68 15.75 -4.08
C GLN A 147 7.71 15.05 -5.44
N ALA A 148 6.56 14.72 -6.02
CA ALA A 148 6.45 13.91 -7.23
C ALA A 148 7.26 14.47 -8.42
N ALA A 149 7.27 15.80 -8.61
CA ALA A 149 7.96 16.44 -9.72
C ALA A 149 9.49 16.29 -9.68
N ILE A 150 10.05 16.16 -8.47
CA ILE A 150 11.52 16.10 -8.25
C ILE A 150 11.98 14.74 -7.74
N HIS A 151 11.06 13.80 -7.53
CA HIS A 151 11.35 12.52 -6.89
C HIS A 151 12.43 11.73 -7.62
N ASP A 152 12.26 11.51 -8.93
CA ASP A 152 13.23 10.76 -9.73
C ASP A 152 14.58 11.43 -9.78
N GLN A 153 14.62 12.77 -9.91
CA GLN A 153 15.86 13.53 -9.89
C GLN A 153 16.58 13.42 -8.54
N ARG A 154 15.83 13.48 -7.44
CA ARG A 154 16.37 13.32 -6.10
C ARG A 154 16.98 11.93 -5.91
N VAL A 155 16.28 10.88 -6.29
CA VAL A 155 16.77 9.49 -6.26
C VAL A 155 18.07 9.38 -7.06
N GLN A 156 18.11 9.90 -8.30
CA GLN A 156 19.31 9.87 -9.14
C GLN A 156 20.50 10.58 -8.51
N VAL A 157 20.31 11.77 -7.93
CA VAL A 157 21.38 12.53 -7.27
C VAL A 157 21.91 11.78 -6.04
N GLU A 158 21.01 11.24 -5.21
CA GLU A 158 21.40 10.49 -4.01
C GLU A 158 22.12 9.18 -4.39
N CYS A 159 21.70 8.47 -5.45
CA CYS A 159 22.41 7.30 -5.98
C CYS A 159 23.79 7.66 -6.60
N SER A 160 23.89 8.78 -7.31
CA SER A 160 25.15 9.19 -7.97
C SER A 160 26.25 9.57 -6.97
N ASN A 161 25.90 10.08 -5.81
CA ASN A 161 26.82 10.36 -4.72
C ASN A 161 27.48 9.07 -4.15
N ASP A 162 26.82 7.91 -4.33
CA ASP A 162 27.38 6.62 -3.96
C ASP A 162 28.46 6.12 -4.92
N VAL A 163 28.30 6.39 -6.23
CA VAL A 163 29.23 5.92 -7.27
C VAL A 163 30.58 6.65 -7.18
N SER A 164 30.56 7.93 -6.86
CA SER A 164 31.80 8.71 -6.69
C SER A 164 32.65 8.26 -5.47
N ALA A 165 32.03 7.61 -4.50
CA ALA A 165 32.72 7.03 -3.35
C ALA A 165 33.31 5.63 -3.60
N LYS A 166 32.83 4.90 -4.64
CA LYS A 166 33.29 3.55 -4.99
C LYS A 166 34.51 3.52 -5.93
N SER A 167 34.89 4.63 -6.53
CA SER A 167 36.04 4.69 -7.43
C SER A 167 37.43 4.62 -6.76
N GLY A 168 37.47 4.39 -5.46
CA GLY A 168 38.72 4.34 -4.66
C GLY A 168 39.12 2.98 -4.12
N ASP A 169 38.28 1.93 -4.13
CA ASP A 169 38.68 0.61 -3.62
C ASP A 169 37.88 -0.54 -4.27
N HIS A 170 38.61 -1.46 -4.89
CA HIS A 170 38.07 -2.75 -5.34
C HIS A 170 37.79 -3.63 -4.13
N ALA A 171 36.56 -3.66 -3.63
CA ALA A 171 36.10 -4.64 -2.66
C ALA A 171 35.17 -5.65 -3.34
N ALA A 172 35.44 -6.92 -3.08
CA ALA A 172 34.72 -8.10 -3.57
C ALA A 172 33.24 -8.11 -3.18
N PRO A 173 32.37 -8.84 -3.94
CA PRO A 173 30.92 -8.80 -3.75
C PRO A 173 30.49 -9.30 -2.37
N SER A 174 29.52 -8.60 -1.79
CA SER A 174 28.88 -8.90 -0.51
C SER A 174 28.36 -10.34 -0.46
N SER A 175 28.70 -11.05 0.59
CA SER A 175 28.31 -12.44 0.84
C SER A 175 26.79 -12.62 0.89
N ILE A 176 26.27 -13.45 0.01
CA ILE A 176 24.88 -13.91 -0.01
C ILE A 176 24.73 -14.98 1.07
N TYR A 177 23.91 -14.74 2.07
CA TYR A 177 23.52 -15.78 3.03
C TYR A 177 22.22 -16.42 2.56
N VAL A 178 22.38 -17.61 1.97
CA VAL A 178 21.24 -18.50 1.65
C VAL A 178 21.16 -19.54 2.76
N GLN A 179 20.12 -19.52 3.56
CA GLN A 179 19.74 -20.65 4.38
C GLN A 179 18.72 -21.48 3.60
N ALA A 180 19.20 -22.45 2.84
CA ALA A 180 18.38 -23.51 2.28
C ALA A 180 18.31 -24.65 3.31
N GLN A 181 17.16 -24.86 3.93
CA GLN A 181 16.85 -26.13 4.59
C GLN A 181 16.01 -26.95 3.63
N SER A 182 16.66 -27.87 2.91
CA SER A 182 15.97 -28.95 2.19
C SER A 182 15.55 -30.02 3.21
N ALA A 183 14.27 -30.09 3.54
CA ALA A 183 13.71 -31.25 4.24
C ALA A 183 13.24 -32.27 3.19
N SER A 184 13.95 -33.39 3.07
CA SER A 184 13.45 -34.58 2.38
C SER A 184 12.41 -35.28 3.26
N ALA A 185 11.28 -35.62 2.62
CA ALA A 185 10.21 -36.38 3.27
C ALA A 185 10.67 -37.82 3.57
N ALA A 186 10.99 -38.08 4.81
CA ALA A 186 10.83 -39.40 5.49
C ALA A 186 11.26 -39.26 6.97
N ASP A 187 10.37 -39.74 7.83
CA ASP A 187 10.51 -39.97 9.28
C ASP A 187 9.87 -38.96 10.22
N VAL A 188 8.61 -39.28 10.53
CA VAL A 188 7.88 -38.83 11.71
C VAL A 188 8.51 -39.52 12.94
N HIS A 189 9.37 -38.84 13.66
CA HIS A 189 9.65 -39.11 15.07
C HIS A 189 9.96 -37.80 15.80
N THR A 190 9.13 -37.55 16.81
CA THR A 190 9.21 -36.48 17.78
C THR A 190 10.63 -36.32 18.34
N ARG A 191 11.35 -35.30 17.95
CA ARG A 191 12.54 -34.81 18.65
C ARG A 191 12.37 -33.31 18.94
N GLN A 192 12.35 -33.01 20.24
CA GLN A 192 12.56 -31.62 20.69
C GLN A 192 13.89 -31.14 20.13
N VAL A 193 13.84 -30.20 19.19
CA VAL A 193 15.03 -29.50 18.71
C VAL A 193 15.31 -28.36 19.67
N GLN A 194 16.33 -28.51 20.51
CA GLN A 194 16.96 -27.39 21.19
C GLN A 194 17.58 -26.49 20.12
N ILE A 195 16.99 -25.31 19.93
CA ILE A 195 17.58 -24.27 19.08
C ILE A 195 18.72 -23.63 19.88
N THR A 196 19.94 -24.07 19.65
CA THR A 196 21.14 -23.31 20.05
C THR A 196 21.27 -22.14 19.07
N PRO A 197 21.37 -20.88 19.54
CA PRO A 197 21.63 -19.75 18.65
C PRO A 197 22.99 -19.96 17.97
N PRO A 198 23.12 -19.65 16.66
CA PRO A 198 24.41 -19.75 15.98
C PRO A 198 25.41 -18.82 16.63
N ALA A 199 26.58 -19.37 16.96
CA ALA A 199 27.71 -18.59 17.47
C ALA A 199 28.08 -17.52 16.44
N TYR A 200 27.94 -16.26 16.81
CA TYR A 200 28.46 -15.14 16.03
C TYR A 200 29.97 -15.27 15.95
N ALA A 201 30.47 -15.78 14.85
CA ALA A 201 31.86 -15.68 14.50
C ALA A 201 32.24 -14.21 14.43
N SER A 202 33.32 -13.86 15.14
CA SER A 202 33.93 -12.55 15.25
C SER A 202 33.73 -11.65 14.04
N LEU A 203 32.92 -10.62 14.19
CA LEU A 203 32.82 -9.49 13.28
C LEU A 203 34.19 -8.81 13.22
N SER A 204 34.95 -9.09 12.16
CA SER A 204 36.03 -8.23 11.71
C SER A 204 35.46 -6.83 11.58
N LYS A 205 36.16 -5.84 12.18
CA LYS A 205 35.84 -4.42 12.24
C LYS A 205 35.09 -3.95 10.98
N VAL A 206 33.76 -3.86 11.07
CA VAL A 206 32.98 -3.04 10.15
C VAL A 206 33.45 -1.62 10.42
N GLN A 207 34.11 -1.02 9.43
CA GLN A 207 34.40 0.41 9.47
C GLN A 207 33.06 1.12 9.62
N THR A 208 32.82 1.67 10.81
CA THR A 208 31.69 2.57 11.05
C THR A 208 31.85 3.73 10.09
N THR A 209 30.92 3.89 9.15
CA THR A 209 30.83 5.03 8.24
C THR A 209 30.34 6.26 9.01
N ALA A 210 31.07 6.63 10.06
CA ALA A 210 30.69 7.67 11.02
C ALA A 210 30.68 9.10 10.40
N ASP A 211 31.09 9.28 9.15
CA ASP A 211 31.26 10.59 8.51
C ASP A 211 30.37 10.84 7.27
N LYS A 212 29.51 9.91 6.89
CA LYS A 212 28.61 10.15 5.75
C LYS A 212 27.22 10.57 6.23
N PRO A 213 26.62 11.63 5.62
CA PRO A 213 25.25 12.04 5.96
C PRO A 213 24.28 10.88 5.67
N PHE A 214 23.22 10.78 6.48
CA PHE A 214 22.17 9.78 6.28
C PHE A 214 21.54 9.92 4.88
N ASN A 215 21.56 8.85 4.10
CA ASN A 215 20.99 8.78 2.76
C ASN A 215 19.93 7.66 2.70
N LEU A 216 18.67 8.06 2.51
CA LEU A 216 17.53 7.15 2.42
C LEU A 216 17.63 6.20 1.22
N TYR A 217 18.22 6.66 0.10
CA TYR A 217 18.31 5.92 -1.17
C TYR A 217 19.68 5.29 -1.42
N HIS A 218 20.49 5.14 -0.39
CA HIS A 218 21.76 4.42 -0.51
C HIS A 218 21.51 2.95 -0.94
N ASN A 219 22.16 2.49 -2.01
CA ASN A 219 21.94 1.19 -2.68
C ASN A 219 20.54 1.02 -3.32
N TYR A 220 19.86 2.09 -3.69
CA TYR A 220 18.51 2.05 -4.25
C TYR A 220 18.40 1.14 -5.49
N ASP A 221 19.24 1.38 -6.51
CA ASP A 221 19.20 0.63 -7.77
C ASP A 221 19.54 -0.85 -7.57
N GLU A 222 20.52 -1.15 -6.72
CA GLU A 222 20.90 -2.52 -6.35
C GLU A 222 19.74 -3.25 -5.68
N ALA A 223 19.03 -2.58 -4.79
CA ALA A 223 17.89 -3.15 -4.08
C ALA A 223 16.68 -3.39 -5.02
N LEU A 224 16.39 -2.47 -5.94
CA LEU A 224 15.34 -2.70 -6.95
C LEU A 224 15.71 -3.86 -7.89
N GLU A 225 16.96 -3.95 -8.31
CA GLU A 225 17.43 -5.06 -9.15
C GLU A 225 17.32 -6.39 -8.42
N GLN A 226 17.61 -6.42 -7.12
CA GLN A 226 17.43 -7.60 -6.28
C GLN A 226 15.97 -8.09 -6.25
N ILE A 227 15.00 -7.16 -6.17
CA ILE A 227 13.57 -7.53 -6.27
C ILE A 227 13.28 -8.17 -7.61
N VAL A 228 13.74 -7.54 -8.72
CA VAL A 228 13.51 -8.05 -10.08
C VAL A 228 14.07 -9.46 -10.24
N GLN A 229 15.29 -9.69 -9.77
CA GLN A 229 15.94 -11.01 -9.82
C GLN A 229 15.19 -12.07 -9.01
N TRP A 230 14.71 -11.70 -7.83
CA TRP A 230 14.05 -12.66 -6.94
C TRP A 230 12.61 -12.95 -7.32
N ILE A 231 11.88 -11.98 -7.80
CA ILE A 231 10.55 -12.18 -8.38
C ILE A 231 10.67 -12.95 -9.70
N SER A 232 11.64 -12.60 -10.56
CA SER A 232 11.87 -13.24 -11.85
C SER A 232 10.53 -13.49 -12.59
N PRO A 233 9.79 -12.43 -12.94
CA PRO A 233 8.43 -12.58 -13.43
C PRO A 233 8.42 -13.31 -14.77
N VAL A 234 7.47 -14.21 -14.94
CA VAL A 234 7.17 -14.82 -16.23
C VAL A 234 6.31 -13.88 -17.06
N SER A 235 6.52 -13.85 -18.38
CA SER A 235 5.73 -12.99 -19.26
C SER A 235 4.23 -13.24 -19.12
N GLY A 236 3.47 -12.17 -18.87
CA GLY A 236 2.03 -12.21 -18.66
C GLY A 236 1.59 -12.40 -17.20
N GLU A 237 2.50 -12.66 -16.26
CA GLU A 237 2.15 -12.66 -14.84
C GLU A 237 1.64 -11.29 -14.38
N ALA A 238 0.59 -11.30 -13.58
CA ALA A 238 0.00 -10.11 -12.99
C ALA A 238 0.74 -9.72 -11.70
N GLY A 239 1.40 -8.57 -11.71
CA GLY A 239 2.13 -8.03 -10.56
C GLY A 239 1.49 -6.78 -9.98
N LEU A 240 1.54 -6.63 -8.66
CA LEU A 240 1.11 -5.44 -7.94
C LEU A 240 2.32 -4.77 -7.26
N ASP A 241 2.54 -3.47 -7.55
CA ASP A 241 3.53 -2.63 -6.88
C ASP A 241 2.82 -1.66 -5.94
N ILE A 242 3.02 -1.84 -4.62
CA ILE A 242 2.35 -1.07 -3.57
C ILE A 242 3.27 0.06 -3.08
N GLY A 243 2.78 1.31 -3.18
CA GLY A 243 3.61 2.50 -3.01
C GLY A 243 4.50 2.70 -4.24
N THR A 244 3.91 2.53 -5.43
CA THR A 244 4.65 2.52 -6.69
C THR A 244 5.37 3.84 -6.99
N GLY A 245 4.96 4.94 -6.38
CA GLY A 245 5.49 6.26 -6.62
C GLY A 245 5.43 6.63 -8.10
N THR A 246 6.57 6.96 -8.69
CA THR A 246 6.72 7.26 -10.12
C THR A 246 6.89 6.02 -11.00
N GLY A 247 6.78 4.80 -10.43
CA GLY A 247 6.82 3.53 -11.16
C GLY A 247 8.21 2.95 -11.41
N ASN A 248 9.22 3.34 -10.63
CA ASN A 248 10.61 2.92 -10.89
C ASN A 248 10.81 1.40 -10.77
N LEU A 249 10.20 0.74 -9.78
CA LEU A 249 10.25 -0.72 -9.64
C LEU A 249 9.35 -1.40 -10.67
N ALA A 250 8.07 -0.98 -10.75
CA ALA A 250 7.11 -1.56 -11.68
C ALA A 250 7.58 -1.48 -13.14
N GLY A 251 8.25 -0.38 -13.54
CA GLY A 251 8.83 -0.24 -14.89
C GLY A 251 9.90 -1.28 -15.20
N ARG A 252 10.71 -1.70 -14.23
CA ARG A 252 11.69 -2.78 -14.39
C ARG A 252 10.99 -4.13 -14.60
N MET A 253 9.90 -4.39 -13.86
CA MET A 253 9.09 -5.62 -14.01
C MET A 253 8.36 -5.67 -15.36
N LEU A 254 7.83 -4.53 -15.84
CA LEU A 254 7.26 -4.40 -17.19
C LEU A 254 8.26 -4.79 -18.27
N ASN A 255 9.52 -4.38 -18.14
CA ASN A 255 10.58 -4.73 -19.08
C ASN A 255 10.91 -6.24 -19.09
N GLN A 256 10.54 -6.96 -18.04
CA GLN A 256 10.63 -8.43 -17.97
C GLN A 256 9.37 -9.13 -18.52
N GLY A 257 8.36 -8.37 -18.97
CA GLY A 257 7.15 -8.91 -19.57
C GLY A 257 5.99 -9.12 -18.59
N ALA A 258 6.10 -8.71 -17.33
CA ALA A 258 4.98 -8.74 -16.39
C ALA A 258 3.88 -7.75 -16.75
N VAL A 259 2.64 -8.05 -16.37
CA VAL A 259 1.51 -7.12 -16.44
C VAL A 259 1.41 -6.42 -15.09
N MET A 260 1.89 -5.17 -15.03
CA MET A 260 1.99 -4.45 -13.76
C MET A 260 0.80 -3.55 -13.48
N THR A 261 0.37 -3.59 -12.22
CA THR A 261 -0.53 -2.60 -11.64
C THR A 261 0.21 -1.90 -10.49
N GLY A 262 0.18 -0.57 -10.45
CA GLY A 262 0.74 0.22 -9.35
C GLY A 262 -0.33 0.87 -8.52
N ILE A 263 -0.12 0.97 -7.21
CA ILE A 263 -0.94 1.82 -6.35
C ILE A 263 -0.07 2.80 -5.58
N ASP A 264 -0.61 3.99 -5.38
CA ASP A 264 -0.03 5.01 -4.51
C ASP A 264 -1.16 5.87 -3.93
N GLN A 265 -0.90 6.50 -2.80
CA GLN A 265 -1.82 7.47 -2.21
C GLN A 265 -1.66 8.88 -2.81
N SER A 266 -0.52 9.16 -3.45
CA SER A 266 -0.22 10.44 -4.07
C SER A 266 -0.69 10.45 -5.53
N ARG A 267 -1.62 11.37 -5.83
CA ARG A 267 -2.13 11.56 -7.19
C ARG A 267 -1.05 12.04 -8.14
N GLU A 268 -0.15 12.91 -7.68
CA GLU A 268 0.92 13.47 -8.50
C GLU A 268 1.98 12.40 -8.83
N MET A 269 2.27 11.48 -7.89
CA MET A 269 3.12 10.31 -8.16
C MET A 269 2.48 9.44 -9.25
N LEU A 270 1.20 9.12 -9.13
CA LEU A 270 0.47 8.32 -10.13
C LEU A 270 0.39 9.01 -11.50
N ARG A 271 0.19 10.33 -11.55
CA ARG A 271 0.23 11.10 -12.80
C ARG A 271 1.60 11.01 -13.48
N THR A 272 2.67 11.07 -12.70
CA THR A 272 4.04 10.91 -13.21
C THR A 272 4.27 9.49 -13.69
N CYS A 273 3.81 8.48 -12.94
CA CYS A 273 3.88 7.08 -13.32
C CYS A 273 3.14 6.79 -14.64
N ARG A 274 1.89 7.28 -14.81
CA ARG A 274 1.12 7.15 -16.06
C ARG A 274 1.85 7.75 -17.26
N ARG A 275 2.52 8.89 -17.09
CA ARG A 275 3.31 9.52 -18.16
C ARG A 275 4.54 8.70 -18.55
N LYS A 276 5.22 8.09 -17.56
CA LYS A 276 6.42 7.25 -17.79
C LYS A 276 6.07 5.90 -18.39
N TYR A 277 4.96 5.31 -17.95
CA TYR A 277 4.55 3.94 -18.27
C TYR A 277 3.07 3.90 -18.67
N PRO A 278 2.69 4.39 -19.89
CA PRO A 278 1.28 4.45 -20.31
C PRO A 278 0.58 3.09 -20.38
N GLN A 279 1.35 2.00 -20.50
CA GLN A 279 0.83 0.63 -20.54
C GLN A 279 0.54 0.05 -19.15
N MET A 280 0.97 0.71 -18.08
CA MET A 280 0.76 0.27 -16.72
C MET A 280 -0.57 0.77 -16.18
N GLN A 281 -1.35 -0.11 -15.55
CA GLN A 281 -2.47 0.34 -14.74
C GLN A 281 -1.97 0.96 -13.44
N VAL A 282 -2.52 2.11 -13.08
CA VAL A 282 -2.26 2.72 -11.77
C VAL A 282 -3.56 3.14 -11.13
N LYS A 283 -3.68 2.92 -9.82
CA LYS A 283 -4.88 3.25 -9.02
C LYS A 283 -4.51 3.98 -7.75
N LEU A 284 -5.40 4.88 -7.34
CA LEU A 284 -5.32 5.50 -6.03
C LEU A 284 -5.64 4.45 -4.96
N GLY A 285 -4.78 4.33 -3.95
CA GLY A 285 -4.97 3.37 -2.85
C GLY A 285 -3.82 3.38 -1.87
N ASN A 286 -3.95 2.58 -0.82
CA ASN A 286 -2.91 2.42 0.19
C ASN A 286 -2.82 0.95 0.64
N PHE A 287 -1.81 0.62 1.43
CA PHE A 287 -1.53 -0.71 1.95
C PHE A 287 -2.67 -1.34 2.77
N LEU A 288 -3.50 -0.53 3.42
CA LEU A 288 -4.44 -1.00 4.44
C LEU A 288 -5.78 -1.47 3.87
N ALA A 289 -6.06 -1.11 2.60
CA ALA A 289 -7.24 -1.55 1.88
C ALA A 289 -6.94 -1.47 0.37
N LEU A 290 -6.42 -2.56 -0.17
CA LEU A 290 -6.07 -2.64 -1.59
C LEU A 290 -7.33 -2.66 -2.46
N PRO A 291 -7.47 -1.77 -3.48
CA PRO A 291 -8.67 -1.63 -4.28
C PRO A 291 -8.78 -2.70 -5.37
N PHE A 292 -8.63 -3.98 -4.96
CA PHE A 292 -8.67 -5.16 -5.82
C PHE A 292 -9.46 -6.28 -5.18
N ALA A 293 -10.04 -7.14 -6.02
CA ALA A 293 -10.65 -8.38 -5.59
C ALA A 293 -9.60 -9.33 -4.99
N ASP A 294 -10.06 -10.32 -4.22
CA ASP A 294 -9.20 -11.39 -3.73
C ASP A 294 -8.58 -12.14 -4.91
N GLN A 295 -7.39 -12.68 -4.73
CA GLN A 295 -6.74 -13.60 -5.68
C GLN A 295 -6.52 -13.02 -7.09
N SER A 296 -6.12 -11.74 -7.17
CA SER A 296 -5.95 -11.02 -8.44
C SER A 296 -4.54 -11.09 -9.01
N PHE A 297 -3.51 -11.30 -8.17
CA PHE A 297 -2.11 -11.14 -8.56
C PHE A 297 -1.28 -12.40 -8.34
N ASP A 298 -0.26 -12.60 -9.19
CA ASP A 298 0.73 -13.67 -9.08
C ASP A 298 1.86 -13.28 -8.12
N PHE A 299 2.17 -11.98 -8.02
CA PHE A 299 3.14 -11.46 -7.07
C PHE A 299 2.80 -10.04 -6.61
N VAL A 300 3.29 -9.71 -5.42
CA VAL A 300 3.19 -8.37 -4.83
C VAL A 300 4.58 -7.88 -4.46
N VAL A 301 4.89 -6.65 -4.85
CA VAL A 301 6.17 -5.99 -4.51
C VAL A 301 5.92 -4.64 -3.85
N SER A 302 6.89 -4.20 -3.07
CA SER A 302 6.93 -2.83 -2.55
C SER A 302 8.36 -2.42 -2.27
N SER A 303 8.70 -1.18 -2.55
CA SER A 303 10.02 -0.62 -2.29
C SER A 303 9.93 0.76 -1.64
N PHE A 304 10.68 0.98 -0.56
CA PHE A 304 10.82 2.26 0.14
C PHE A 304 9.49 2.92 0.55
N ALA A 305 8.46 2.11 0.85
CA ALA A 305 7.12 2.58 1.17
C ALA A 305 6.54 1.97 2.46
N PHE A 306 7.00 0.78 2.84
CA PHE A 306 6.45 0.04 3.98
C PHE A 306 6.78 0.68 5.34
N HIS A 307 7.90 1.39 5.44
CA HIS A 307 8.31 2.14 6.63
C HIS A 307 7.41 3.33 7.00
N HIS A 308 6.45 3.67 6.15
CA HIS A 308 5.44 4.67 6.45
C HIS A 308 4.32 4.15 7.35
N LEU A 309 4.21 2.83 7.45
CA LEU A 309 3.20 2.14 8.25
C LEU A 309 3.65 1.98 9.70
N GLY A 310 2.78 2.28 10.66
CA GLY A 310 2.99 1.90 12.05
C GLY A 310 2.92 0.36 12.23
N PRO A 311 3.39 -0.19 13.37
CA PRO A 311 3.48 -1.64 13.56
C PRO A 311 2.16 -2.39 13.31
N ASP A 312 1.04 -1.92 13.85
CA ASP A 312 -0.29 -2.52 13.62
C ASP A 312 -0.71 -2.42 12.15
N GLN A 313 -0.31 -1.34 11.46
CA GLN A 313 -0.57 -1.13 10.04
C GLN A 313 0.28 -2.03 9.16
N GLN A 314 1.53 -2.32 9.55
CA GLN A 314 2.41 -3.25 8.85
C GLN A 314 1.81 -4.65 8.79
N GLN A 315 1.28 -5.14 9.90
CA GLN A 315 0.59 -6.42 9.93
C GLN A 315 -0.65 -6.43 9.01
N LEU A 316 -1.48 -5.38 9.08
CA LEU A 316 -2.65 -5.22 8.21
C LEU A 316 -2.27 -5.23 6.72
N ALA A 317 -1.16 -4.58 6.37
CA ALA A 317 -0.67 -4.52 5.01
C ALA A 317 -0.27 -5.92 4.48
N LEU A 318 0.40 -6.74 5.31
CA LEU A 318 0.75 -8.11 4.93
C LEU A 318 -0.49 -8.98 4.71
N GLU A 319 -1.53 -8.84 5.54
CA GLU A 319 -2.79 -9.55 5.35
C GLU A 319 -3.51 -9.11 4.06
N GLU A 320 -3.47 -7.83 3.70
CA GLU A 320 -4.01 -7.34 2.44
C GLU A 320 -3.19 -7.82 1.23
N MET A 321 -1.85 -7.87 1.32
CA MET A 321 -1.00 -8.47 0.30
C MET A 321 -1.37 -9.93 0.07
N GLN A 322 -1.54 -10.72 1.14
CA GLN A 322 -1.97 -12.11 1.05
C GLN A 322 -3.35 -12.23 0.41
N ARG A 323 -4.30 -11.38 0.80
CA ARG A 323 -5.67 -11.40 0.26
C ARG A 323 -5.72 -11.25 -1.25
N VAL A 324 -4.91 -10.35 -1.81
CA VAL A 324 -4.93 -10.07 -3.25
C VAL A 324 -4.08 -11.04 -4.06
N LEU A 325 -3.22 -11.83 -3.44
CA LEU A 325 -2.46 -12.89 -4.09
C LEU A 325 -3.35 -14.08 -4.42
N LYS A 326 -3.11 -14.72 -5.55
CA LYS A 326 -3.75 -15.98 -5.95
C LYS A 326 -3.46 -17.08 -4.93
N SER A 327 -4.31 -18.09 -4.87
CA SER A 327 -4.11 -19.26 -4.00
C SER A 327 -3.33 -20.34 -4.76
N THR A 328 -2.08 -20.05 -5.12
CA THR A 328 -1.15 -20.99 -5.77
C THR A 328 0.17 -21.02 -4.99
N ASP A 329 0.93 -22.09 -5.16
CA ASP A 329 2.27 -22.25 -4.58
C ASP A 329 3.37 -21.42 -5.26
N THR A 330 3.02 -20.73 -6.34
CA THR A 330 3.94 -19.89 -7.11
C THR A 330 3.87 -18.41 -6.77
N VAL A 331 2.97 -18.00 -5.88
CA VAL A 331 2.84 -16.59 -5.50
C VAL A 331 4.04 -16.09 -4.71
N ARG A 332 4.35 -14.81 -4.83
CA ARG A 332 5.54 -14.20 -4.21
C ARG A 332 5.22 -12.83 -3.62
N ILE A 333 5.77 -12.55 -2.45
CA ILE A 333 5.83 -11.20 -1.88
C ILE A 333 7.29 -10.80 -1.81
N CYS A 334 7.67 -9.63 -2.32
CA CYS A 334 9.02 -9.11 -2.15
C CYS A 334 8.99 -7.65 -1.69
N LEU A 335 9.60 -7.41 -0.53
CA LEU A 335 9.64 -6.11 0.11
C LEU A 335 11.08 -5.64 0.24
N THR A 336 11.37 -4.41 -0.20
CA THR A 336 12.64 -3.74 0.07
C THR A 336 12.37 -2.47 0.84
N ASP A 337 12.99 -2.35 2.00
CA ASP A 337 12.85 -1.15 2.84
C ASP A 337 13.99 -1.03 3.85
N LEU A 338 14.07 0.16 4.50
CA LEU A 338 14.92 0.36 5.65
C LEU A 338 14.31 -0.35 6.85
N MET A 339 15.04 -1.31 7.39
CA MET A 339 14.61 -2.18 8.50
C MET A 339 15.72 -2.29 9.53
N PHE A 340 15.36 -2.40 10.79
CA PHE A 340 16.27 -2.89 11.82
C PHE A 340 16.22 -4.41 11.83
N THR A 341 17.34 -5.07 12.10
CA THR A 341 17.35 -6.54 12.23
C THR A 341 16.43 -7.01 13.36
N ASP A 342 16.48 -6.29 14.49
CA ASP A 342 15.71 -6.56 15.70
C ASP A 342 15.62 -5.31 16.60
N SER A 343 14.99 -5.44 17.75
CA SER A 343 14.82 -4.36 18.72
C SER A 343 16.14 -3.90 19.36
N ALA A 344 17.13 -4.77 19.49
CA ALA A 344 18.45 -4.43 20.03
C ALA A 344 19.23 -3.55 19.05
N HIS A 345 19.21 -3.91 17.76
CA HIS A 345 19.77 -3.09 16.69
C HIS A 345 19.11 -1.70 16.66
N ARG A 346 17.77 -1.62 16.69
CA ARG A 346 17.03 -0.34 16.74
C ARG A 346 17.48 0.53 17.90
N ASN A 347 17.60 -0.04 19.09
CA ASN A 347 18.00 0.70 20.29
C ASN A 347 19.44 1.21 20.19
N THR A 348 20.35 0.41 19.69
CA THR A 348 21.77 0.78 19.50
C THR A 348 21.90 1.88 18.45
N TYR A 349 21.24 1.72 17.30
CA TYR A 349 21.23 2.71 16.21
C TYR A 349 20.65 4.05 16.68
N SER A 350 19.52 4.02 17.40
CA SER A 350 18.89 5.25 17.91
C SER A 350 19.77 5.99 18.92
N LYS A 351 20.53 5.29 19.77
CA LYS A 351 21.49 5.90 20.67
C LYS A 351 22.65 6.56 19.93
N HIS A 352 23.18 5.90 18.89
CA HIS A 352 24.23 6.47 18.04
C HIS A 352 23.75 7.72 17.29
N ALA A 353 22.57 7.67 16.67
CA ALA A 353 21.97 8.80 15.99
C ALA A 353 21.74 10.01 16.90
N ALA A 354 21.37 9.78 18.17
CA ALA A 354 21.24 10.84 19.17
C ALA A 354 22.59 11.52 19.50
N THR A 355 23.68 10.77 19.42
CA THR A 355 25.04 11.24 19.74
C THR A 355 25.66 11.99 18.56
N ASN A 356 25.46 11.52 17.34
CA ASN A 356 26.12 12.04 16.12
C ASN A 356 25.54 13.37 15.58
N ARG A 357 24.46 13.90 16.16
CA ARG A 357 23.81 15.15 15.76
C ARG A 357 23.40 15.22 14.29
N ASP A 358 23.26 14.10 13.60
CA ASP A 358 22.72 14.07 12.25
C ASP A 358 21.20 14.34 12.29
N ILE A 359 20.81 15.54 11.88
CA ILE A 359 19.44 16.04 11.95
C ILE A 359 18.52 15.23 11.04
N GLU A 360 18.98 14.87 9.84
CA GLU A 360 18.18 14.09 8.88
C GLU A 360 17.97 12.66 9.36
N GLN A 361 18.99 12.03 9.92
CA GLN A 361 18.88 10.71 10.53
C GLN A 361 17.90 10.70 11.71
N GLN A 362 18.03 11.68 12.63
CA GLN A 362 17.12 11.82 13.76
C GLN A 362 15.67 12.10 13.32
N ARG A 363 15.50 12.89 12.27
CA ARG A 363 14.20 13.17 11.68
C ARG A 363 13.60 11.91 11.06
N ALA A 364 14.38 11.15 10.29
CA ALA A 364 13.95 9.89 9.71
C ALA A 364 13.46 8.88 10.78
N LEU A 365 14.22 8.76 11.88
CA LEU A 365 13.87 7.87 13.00
C LEU A 365 12.59 8.30 13.75
N ARG A 366 12.27 9.59 13.79
CA ARG A 366 11.07 10.10 14.47
C ARG A 366 9.83 10.04 13.60
N GLU A 367 10.00 10.26 12.30
CA GLU A 367 8.87 10.41 11.38
C GLU A 367 8.49 9.10 10.70
N ARG A 368 9.38 8.08 10.71
CA ARG A 368 9.18 6.79 10.02
C ARG A 368 9.19 5.63 11.01
N HIS A 369 8.46 4.58 10.65
CA HIS A 369 8.37 3.36 11.42
C HIS A 369 9.14 2.23 10.71
N PHE A 370 10.48 2.27 10.78
CA PHE A 370 11.29 1.22 10.20
C PHE A 370 10.92 -0.14 10.81
N PRO A 371 10.47 -1.12 9.98
CA PRO A 371 10.08 -2.43 10.47
C PRO A 371 11.24 -3.13 11.16
N LEU A 372 10.90 -4.10 12.03
CA LEU A 372 11.88 -5.07 12.53
C LEU A 372 11.85 -6.29 11.61
N LEU A 373 13.01 -6.66 11.06
CA LEU A 373 13.15 -7.76 10.12
C LEU A 373 12.70 -9.09 10.72
N ASP A 374 13.05 -9.35 11.98
CA ASP A 374 12.65 -10.55 12.72
C ASP A 374 11.13 -10.63 12.93
N GLU A 375 10.46 -9.50 13.21
CA GLU A 375 9.01 -9.43 13.32
C GLU A 375 8.33 -9.62 11.97
N LEU A 376 8.82 -8.96 10.92
CA LEU A 376 8.31 -9.08 9.56
C LEU A 376 8.36 -10.55 9.08
N CYS A 377 9.49 -11.21 9.24
CA CYS A 377 9.65 -12.63 8.88
C CYS A 377 8.72 -13.53 9.70
N ARG A 378 8.53 -13.24 11.00
CA ARG A 378 7.61 -13.99 11.86
C ARG A 378 6.16 -13.83 11.43
N TRP A 379 5.71 -12.60 11.10
CA TRP A 379 4.36 -12.35 10.60
C TRP A 379 4.12 -13.07 9.26
N LEU A 380 5.08 -13.01 8.34
CA LEU A 380 5.00 -13.75 7.07
C LEU A 380 4.93 -15.27 7.31
N GLY A 381 5.70 -15.79 8.28
CA GLY A 381 5.63 -17.19 8.69
C GLY A 381 4.24 -17.59 9.23
N HIS A 382 3.61 -16.74 10.04
CA HIS A 382 2.23 -16.96 10.50
C HIS A 382 1.20 -16.94 9.38
N LEU A 383 1.48 -16.24 8.29
CA LEU A 383 0.65 -16.21 7.08
C LEU A 383 0.94 -17.39 6.13
N GLY A 384 1.84 -18.31 6.47
CA GLY A 384 2.16 -19.51 5.68
C GLY A 384 3.27 -19.31 4.66
N TYR A 385 4.15 -18.34 4.86
CA TYR A 385 5.28 -18.09 3.94
C TYR A 385 6.63 -18.45 4.57
N GLU A 386 7.47 -19.07 3.76
CA GLU A 386 8.92 -19.15 4.02
C GLU A 386 9.58 -17.85 3.53
N THR A 387 10.60 -17.36 4.28
CA THR A 387 11.26 -16.10 3.95
C THR A 387 12.75 -16.27 3.73
N LYS A 388 13.29 -15.54 2.76
CA LYS A 388 14.73 -15.26 2.63
C LYS A 388 14.95 -13.76 2.55
N HIS A 389 16.11 -13.30 2.99
CA HIS A 389 16.43 -11.89 2.96
C HIS A 389 17.91 -11.65 2.60
N VAL A 390 18.19 -10.46 2.09
CA VAL A 390 19.53 -9.94 1.85
C VAL A 390 19.65 -8.53 2.42
N ARG A 391 20.81 -8.23 2.93
CA ARG A 391 21.16 -6.91 3.46
C ARG A 391 22.02 -6.17 2.45
N HIS A 392 21.62 -4.97 2.06
CA HIS A 392 22.37 -4.10 1.13
C HIS A 392 23.29 -3.11 1.88
N ASN A 393 22.81 -2.58 2.99
CA ASN A 393 23.59 -1.70 3.87
C ASN A 393 23.12 -1.87 5.33
N GLU A 394 23.48 -0.95 6.23
CA GLU A 394 23.16 -1.07 7.65
C GLU A 394 21.66 -1.23 7.93
N LEU A 395 20.80 -0.53 7.19
CA LEU A 395 19.35 -0.57 7.37
C LEU A 395 18.60 -1.20 6.21
N LEU A 396 19.10 -1.11 4.96
CA LEU A 396 18.37 -1.53 3.78
C LEU A 396 18.40 -3.04 3.61
N HIS A 397 17.23 -3.64 3.65
CA HIS A 397 17.02 -5.09 3.46
C HIS A 397 16.00 -5.35 2.37
N THR A 398 16.21 -6.43 1.61
CA THR A 398 15.20 -7.02 0.74
C THR A 398 14.76 -8.36 1.32
N VAL A 399 13.46 -8.57 1.42
CA VAL A 399 12.83 -9.81 1.92
C VAL A 399 11.96 -10.39 0.83
N LEU A 400 12.16 -11.67 0.50
CA LEU A 400 11.27 -12.46 -0.35
C LEU A 400 10.51 -13.45 0.53
N ALA A 401 9.21 -13.57 0.31
CA ALA A 401 8.35 -14.56 0.93
C ALA A 401 7.67 -15.41 -0.16
N VAL A 402 7.75 -16.72 -0.01
CA VAL A 402 7.12 -17.72 -0.89
C VAL A 402 6.29 -18.68 -0.04
N PRO A 403 5.20 -19.27 -0.54
CA PRO A 403 4.40 -20.26 0.20
C PRO A 403 5.27 -21.43 0.72
N MET A 404 4.92 -21.94 1.93
CA MET A 404 5.57 -23.12 2.53
C MET A 404 5.15 -24.40 1.84
#